data_08ff28378d93ad9be0312e88211d5cd0
#
_entry.id   08ff28378d93ad9be0312e88211d5cd0
#
_cell.length_a   1.000
_cell.length_b   1.000
_cell.length_c   1.000
_cell.angle_alpha   90.00
_cell.angle_beta   90.00
_cell.angle_gamma   90.00
#
_symmetry.space_group_name_H-M   'P 1'
#
loop_
_entity.id
_entity.type
_entity.pdbx_description
1 polymer ?
#
loop_
_entity_poly.entity_id
_entity_poly.type
_entity_poly.pdbx_seq_one_letter_code
_entity_poly.pdbx_strand_id
1 'polypeptide(L)'
;MLKLIKMDFYRLFSSKTIKIGALMACLVSVGYTLLSLGIISLVKFAVDSDPTMVDGLGFIIPQAEWFGGVDLSEVILSGTGVLALFIGCVMTASFIGSEQSCGYTKNFAGRLTDKGYMAFSRFIVTSVGQTIILAIYAIVVGAAAMLILGSYITGFDVKNLLLALSLRLILHVAVNAIIVFVCTLTRSHAVAMIVGCIFGLGITEAAYVSASMLLSAVKINIDIINYMPDGINSQLSLYTAGELTPKAIIVSVAFIIAFVGANYYVVRNRDVR
;
A
#
# COMPACT_ATOMS: atom_id res chain seq x y z
N MET A 1 13.78 24.29 -6.06
CA MET A 1 12.92 23.12 -5.89
C MET A 1 13.21 22.04 -6.94
N LEU A 2 13.08 22.30 -8.25
CA LEU A 2 13.28 21.27 -9.31
C LEU A 2 14.64 20.58 -9.28
N LYS A 3 15.75 21.30 -9.01
CA LYS A 3 17.09 20.69 -8.90
C LYS A 3 17.18 19.70 -7.73
N LEU A 4 16.51 19.98 -6.62
CA LEU A 4 16.45 19.10 -5.45
C LEU A 4 15.68 17.80 -5.79
N ILE A 5 14.50 17.93 -6.40
CA ILE A 5 13.68 16.79 -6.83
C ILE A 5 14.48 15.90 -7.80
N LYS A 6 15.15 16.51 -8.81
CA LYS A 6 15.97 15.73 -9.77
C LYS A 6 17.09 14.95 -9.08
N MET A 7 17.74 15.55 -8.08
CA MET A 7 18.81 14.91 -7.32
C MET A 7 18.26 13.77 -6.45
N ASP A 8 17.11 13.95 -5.80
CA ASP A 8 16.47 12.92 -4.99
C ASP A 8 15.96 11.77 -5.85
N PHE A 9 15.46 12.03 -7.07
CA PHE A 9 15.14 10.98 -8.05
C PHE A 9 16.38 10.18 -8.45
N TYR A 10 17.48 10.86 -8.79
CA TYR A 10 18.72 10.16 -9.12
C TYR A 10 19.18 9.27 -7.95
N ARG A 11 19.08 9.77 -6.72
CA ARG A 11 19.42 9.02 -5.51
C ARG A 11 18.49 7.82 -5.32
N LEU A 12 17.16 7.97 -5.54
CA LEU A 12 16.21 6.87 -5.44
C LEU A 12 16.57 5.74 -6.42
N PHE A 13 16.74 6.06 -7.70
CA PHE A 13 17.03 5.05 -8.73
C PHE A 13 18.43 4.43 -8.62
N SER A 14 19.40 5.17 -8.10
CA SER A 14 20.75 4.66 -7.86
C SER A 14 20.83 3.85 -6.56
N SER A 15 19.86 4.00 -5.64
CA SER A 15 19.87 3.35 -4.34
C SER A 15 19.61 1.84 -4.44
N LYS A 16 20.21 1.10 -3.50
CA LYS A 16 19.90 -0.33 -3.34
C LYS A 16 18.44 -0.53 -2.89
N THR A 17 17.84 0.45 -2.24
CA THR A 17 16.50 0.38 -1.65
C THR A 17 15.41 0.10 -2.68
N ILE A 18 15.39 0.84 -3.81
CA ILE A 18 14.38 0.61 -4.85
C ILE A 18 14.61 -0.72 -5.59
N LYS A 19 15.87 -1.11 -5.78
CA LYS A 19 16.21 -2.39 -6.42
C LYS A 19 15.79 -3.58 -5.57
N ILE A 20 16.05 -3.51 -4.26
CA ILE A 20 15.61 -4.53 -3.29
C ILE A 20 14.08 -4.53 -3.21
N GLY A 21 13.43 -3.35 -3.14
CA GLY A 21 11.97 -3.24 -3.16
C GLY A 21 11.34 -3.88 -4.40
N ALA A 22 11.88 -3.61 -5.59
CA ALA A 22 11.41 -4.22 -6.83
C ALA A 22 11.62 -5.75 -6.85
N LEU A 23 12.78 -6.22 -6.39
CA LEU A 23 13.06 -7.67 -6.28
C LEU A 23 12.09 -8.34 -5.30
N MET A 24 11.86 -7.74 -4.13
CA MET A 24 10.88 -8.22 -3.15
C MET A 24 9.47 -8.21 -3.72
N ALA A 25 9.07 -7.18 -4.47
CA ALA A 25 7.80 -7.13 -5.14
C ALA A 25 7.61 -8.31 -6.13
N CYS A 26 8.65 -8.64 -6.91
CA CYS A 26 8.61 -9.81 -7.80
C CYS A 26 8.51 -11.13 -7.03
N LEU A 27 9.32 -11.34 -5.99
CA LEU A 27 9.32 -12.59 -5.22
C LEU A 27 8.01 -12.79 -4.47
N VAL A 28 7.52 -11.75 -3.81
CA VAL A 28 6.28 -11.81 -3.02
C VAL A 28 5.06 -11.99 -3.94
N SER A 29 5.05 -11.38 -5.13
CA SER A 29 3.95 -11.55 -6.10
C SER A 29 3.88 -12.97 -6.65
N VAL A 30 5.01 -13.60 -6.96
CA VAL A 30 5.05 -15.01 -7.36
C VAL A 30 4.64 -15.93 -6.20
N GLY A 31 5.14 -15.66 -5.00
CA GLY A 31 4.75 -16.39 -3.79
C GLY A 31 3.24 -16.31 -3.51
N TYR A 32 2.66 -15.12 -3.68
CA TYR A 32 1.21 -14.90 -3.54
C TYR A 32 0.41 -15.75 -4.55
N THR A 33 0.80 -15.77 -5.83
CA THR A 33 0.10 -16.56 -6.85
C THR A 33 0.23 -18.07 -6.63
N LEU A 34 1.39 -18.54 -6.15
CA LEU A 34 1.58 -19.96 -5.77
C LEU A 34 0.72 -20.33 -4.56
N LEU A 35 0.62 -19.46 -3.58
CA LEU A 35 -0.22 -19.66 -2.40
C LEU A 35 -1.71 -19.71 -2.81
N SER A 36 -2.14 -18.83 -3.70
CA SER A 36 -3.50 -18.80 -4.25
C SER A 36 -3.83 -20.12 -4.98
N LEU A 37 -2.91 -20.66 -5.79
CA LEU A 37 -3.08 -21.97 -6.42
C LEU A 37 -3.21 -23.08 -5.36
N GLY A 38 -2.35 -23.06 -4.33
CA GLY A 38 -2.42 -24.03 -3.23
C GLY A 38 -3.77 -24.00 -2.52
N ILE A 39 -4.29 -22.83 -2.22
CA ILE A 39 -5.61 -22.65 -1.61
C ILE A 39 -6.72 -23.18 -2.55
N ILE A 40 -6.73 -22.80 -3.83
CA ILE A 40 -7.72 -23.26 -4.79
C ILE A 40 -7.70 -24.78 -4.91
N SER A 41 -6.52 -25.41 -4.98
CA SER A 41 -6.39 -26.86 -5.10
C SER A 41 -6.86 -27.58 -3.84
N LEU A 42 -6.55 -27.07 -2.65
CA LEU A 42 -7.01 -27.64 -1.37
C LEU A 42 -8.52 -27.55 -1.23
N VAL A 43 -9.08 -26.39 -1.57
CA VAL A 43 -10.53 -26.19 -1.50
C VAL A 43 -11.25 -27.11 -2.49
N LYS A 44 -10.76 -27.22 -3.72
CA LYS A 44 -11.31 -28.14 -4.71
C LYS A 44 -11.27 -29.58 -4.21
N PHE A 45 -10.14 -30.04 -3.66
CA PHE A 45 -10.02 -31.36 -3.06
C PHE A 45 -11.01 -31.56 -1.89
N ALA A 46 -11.21 -30.59 -1.03
CA ALA A 46 -12.15 -30.66 0.08
C ALA A 46 -13.60 -30.78 -0.41
N VAL A 47 -13.98 -30.02 -1.43
CA VAL A 47 -15.32 -30.02 -2.04
C VAL A 47 -15.60 -31.35 -2.73
N ASP A 48 -14.62 -31.87 -3.47
CA ASP A 48 -14.74 -33.18 -4.14
C ASP A 48 -14.86 -34.35 -3.12
N SER A 49 -14.32 -34.17 -1.91
CA SER A 49 -14.39 -35.13 -0.81
C SER A 49 -15.72 -35.08 -0.03
N ASP A 50 -16.22 -33.88 0.24
CA ASP A 50 -17.49 -33.65 0.94
C ASP A 50 -18.11 -32.31 0.51
N PRO A 51 -19.17 -32.31 -0.33
CA PRO A 51 -19.83 -31.11 -0.82
C PRO A 51 -20.43 -30.22 0.29
N THR A 52 -20.70 -30.76 1.47
CA THR A 52 -21.26 -29.99 2.61
C THR A 52 -20.23 -29.09 3.30
N MET A 53 -18.95 -29.33 3.02
CA MET A 53 -17.87 -28.46 3.57
C MET A 53 -17.83 -27.07 2.98
N VAL A 54 -18.49 -26.83 1.82
CA VAL A 54 -18.50 -25.51 1.16
C VAL A 54 -19.08 -24.43 2.08
N ASP A 55 -20.17 -24.73 2.79
CA ASP A 55 -20.85 -23.78 3.67
C ASP A 55 -19.96 -23.35 4.87
N GLY A 56 -19.07 -24.25 5.33
CA GLY A 56 -18.12 -23.94 6.40
C GLY A 56 -16.86 -23.20 5.93
N LEU A 57 -16.44 -23.44 4.69
CA LEU A 57 -15.21 -22.83 4.12
C LEU A 57 -15.40 -21.37 3.72
N GLY A 58 -16.60 -20.94 3.37
CA GLY A 58 -16.91 -19.55 3.03
C GLY A 58 -16.62 -18.56 4.15
N PHE A 59 -16.65 -19.01 5.42
CA PHE A 59 -16.26 -18.20 6.57
C PHE A 59 -14.73 -18.11 6.76
N ILE A 60 -14.00 -19.15 6.34
CA ILE A 60 -12.53 -19.25 6.55
C ILE A 60 -11.77 -18.70 5.33
N ILE A 61 -12.34 -18.86 4.12
CA ILE A 61 -11.70 -18.48 2.86
C ILE A 61 -12.66 -17.55 2.10
N PRO A 62 -12.47 -16.22 2.17
CA PRO A 62 -13.29 -15.26 1.41
C PRO A 62 -13.29 -15.48 -0.11
N GLN A 63 -12.38 -16.30 -0.60
CA GLN A 63 -12.19 -16.70 -2.00
C GLN A 63 -12.95 -17.97 -2.38
N ALA A 64 -13.85 -18.48 -1.53
CA ALA A 64 -14.68 -19.63 -1.85
C ALA A 64 -15.60 -19.42 -3.07
N GLU A 65 -15.84 -18.16 -3.45
CA GLU A 65 -16.54 -17.79 -4.68
C GLU A 65 -15.78 -18.15 -5.97
N TRP A 66 -14.51 -18.50 -5.86
CA TRP A 66 -13.65 -18.91 -6.99
C TRP A 66 -13.94 -20.34 -7.52
N PHE A 67 -14.93 -21.04 -6.98
CA PHE A 67 -15.31 -22.41 -7.44
C PHE A 67 -15.82 -22.44 -8.87
N GLY A 68 -16.43 -21.35 -9.36
CA GLY A 68 -16.90 -21.23 -10.73
C GLY A 68 -15.85 -20.77 -11.74
N GLY A 69 -14.63 -20.46 -11.25
CA GLY A 69 -13.55 -19.86 -12.00
C GLY A 69 -13.09 -18.55 -11.37
N VAL A 70 -11.87 -18.14 -11.66
CA VAL A 70 -11.20 -16.99 -11.04
C VAL A 70 -11.16 -15.83 -12.04
N ASP A 71 -11.61 -14.66 -11.65
CA ASP A 71 -11.38 -13.45 -12.46
C ASP A 71 -9.93 -12.98 -12.26
N LEU A 72 -9.18 -12.91 -13.36
CA LEU A 72 -7.79 -12.45 -13.35
C LEU A 72 -7.66 -11.04 -12.73
N SER A 73 -8.64 -10.18 -12.97
CA SER A 73 -8.64 -8.81 -12.45
C SER A 73 -8.74 -8.80 -10.93
N GLU A 74 -9.52 -9.72 -10.32
CA GLU A 74 -9.63 -9.85 -8.88
C GLU A 74 -8.34 -10.40 -8.24
N VAL A 75 -7.67 -11.37 -8.89
CA VAL A 75 -6.37 -11.87 -8.43
C VAL A 75 -5.32 -10.78 -8.39
N ILE A 76 -5.26 -9.96 -9.45
CA ILE A 76 -4.33 -8.83 -9.50
C ILE A 76 -4.66 -7.83 -8.40
N LEU A 77 -5.93 -7.51 -8.22
CA LEU A 77 -6.37 -6.51 -7.27
C LEU A 77 -6.15 -6.98 -5.82
N SER A 78 -6.54 -8.18 -5.45
CA SER A 78 -6.36 -8.70 -4.10
C SER A 78 -4.87 -8.78 -3.72
N GLY A 79 -4.01 -9.26 -4.62
CA GLY A 79 -2.57 -9.29 -4.40
C GLY A 79 -1.93 -7.92 -4.24
N THR A 80 -2.41 -6.91 -4.95
CA THR A 80 -1.85 -5.53 -4.88
C THR A 80 -2.27 -4.75 -3.63
N GLY A 81 -3.24 -5.22 -2.84
CA GLY A 81 -3.75 -4.51 -1.67
C GLY A 81 -2.71 -4.32 -0.57
N VAL A 82 -2.59 -5.33 0.25
CA VAL A 82 -1.78 -5.30 1.47
C VAL A 82 -0.28 -5.45 1.16
N LEU A 83 0.08 -6.41 0.30
CA LEU A 83 1.48 -6.77 0.08
C LEU A 83 2.27 -5.70 -0.68
N ALA A 84 1.69 -5.10 -1.72
CA ALA A 84 2.34 -4.01 -2.44
C ALA A 84 2.46 -2.75 -1.56
N LEU A 85 1.44 -2.46 -0.74
CA LEU A 85 1.48 -1.37 0.24
C LEU A 85 2.60 -1.58 1.26
N PHE A 86 2.72 -2.78 1.82
CA PHE A 86 3.78 -3.15 2.76
C PHE A 86 5.17 -2.90 2.18
N ILE A 87 5.45 -3.44 0.99
CA ILE A 87 6.77 -3.25 0.33
C ILE A 87 7.04 -1.77 0.08
N GLY A 88 6.04 -1.01 -0.37
CA GLY A 88 6.14 0.42 -0.60
C GLY A 88 6.42 1.22 0.69
N CYS A 89 5.77 0.91 1.79
CA CYS A 89 6.00 1.54 3.09
C CYS A 89 7.42 1.27 3.61
N VAL A 90 7.88 0.01 3.52
CA VAL A 90 9.25 -0.38 3.90
C VAL A 90 10.28 0.32 3.03
N MET A 91 10.06 0.38 1.72
CA MET A 91 10.93 1.11 0.78
C MET A 91 11.01 2.59 1.14
N THR A 92 9.89 3.25 1.41
CA THR A 92 9.86 4.67 1.81
C THR A 92 10.61 4.91 3.11
N ALA A 93 10.35 4.10 4.14
CA ALA A 93 11.01 4.20 5.44
C ALA A 93 12.53 3.99 5.31
N SER A 94 12.96 2.99 4.53
CA SER A 94 14.37 2.71 4.27
C SER A 94 15.07 3.84 3.50
N PHE A 95 14.41 4.40 2.50
CA PHE A 95 14.96 5.50 1.70
C PHE A 95 15.20 6.76 2.55
N ILE A 96 14.21 7.18 3.35
CA ILE A 96 14.33 8.35 4.22
C ILE A 96 15.29 8.07 5.39
N GLY A 97 15.26 6.86 5.96
CA GLY A 97 16.15 6.45 7.04
C GLY A 97 17.62 6.47 6.61
N SER A 98 17.94 6.01 5.41
CA SER A 98 19.29 6.08 4.85
C SER A 98 19.76 7.53 4.67
N GLU A 99 18.88 8.45 4.34
CA GLU A 99 19.15 9.87 4.22
C GLU A 99 19.56 10.49 5.57
N GLN A 100 18.85 10.10 6.61
CA GLN A 100 19.12 10.59 7.97
C GLN A 100 20.46 10.07 8.50
N SER A 101 20.76 8.78 8.30
CA SER A 101 22.00 8.16 8.76
C SER A 101 23.24 8.70 8.05
N CYS A 102 23.14 9.05 6.77
CA CYS A 102 24.26 9.62 6.00
C CYS A 102 24.48 11.12 6.22
N GLY A 103 23.67 11.80 7.07
CA GLY A 103 23.78 13.22 7.32
C GLY A 103 23.46 14.11 6.11
N TYR A 104 22.83 13.57 5.08
CA TYR A 104 22.48 14.27 3.84
C TYR A 104 21.67 15.57 4.11
N THR A 105 20.75 15.52 5.05
CA THR A 105 19.92 16.66 5.44
C THR A 105 20.78 17.84 5.95
N LYS A 106 21.86 17.56 6.70
CA LYS A 106 22.75 18.62 7.24
C LYS A 106 23.50 19.36 6.13
N ASN A 107 23.97 18.62 5.14
CA ASN A 107 24.77 19.19 4.05
C ASN A 107 23.95 20.09 3.12
N PHE A 108 22.65 19.84 3.00
CA PHE A 108 21.77 20.59 2.10
C PHE A 108 20.95 21.69 2.77
N ALA A 109 20.61 21.54 4.04
CA ALA A 109 19.75 22.47 4.75
C ALA A 109 20.31 23.92 4.76
N GLY A 110 21.63 24.06 4.80
CA GLY A 110 22.29 25.39 4.75
C GLY A 110 22.30 26.07 3.37
N ARG A 111 21.99 25.32 2.30
CA ARG A 111 21.99 25.84 0.92
C ARG A 111 20.59 26.12 0.36
N LEU A 112 19.55 25.77 1.11
CA LEU A 112 18.16 25.96 0.68
C LEU A 112 17.60 27.26 1.25
N THR A 113 16.91 28.01 0.40
CA THR A 113 16.19 29.24 0.79
C THR A 113 15.06 28.91 1.78
N ASP A 114 14.40 27.78 1.60
CA ASP A 114 13.37 27.26 2.51
C ASP A 114 13.59 25.74 2.70
N LYS A 115 13.82 25.35 3.95
CA LYS A 115 14.03 23.94 4.34
C LYS A 115 12.80 23.08 4.06
N GLY A 116 11.60 23.67 4.06
CA GLY A 116 10.35 22.96 3.80
C GLY A 116 10.29 22.30 2.43
N TYR A 117 11.05 22.77 1.43
CA TYR A 117 11.11 22.13 0.11
C TYR A 117 11.68 20.70 0.16
N MET A 118 12.43 20.34 1.19
CA MET A 118 12.90 18.96 1.38
C MET A 118 11.73 18.02 1.69
N ALA A 119 10.72 18.49 2.42
CA ALA A 119 9.54 17.70 2.73
C ALA A 119 8.76 17.33 1.45
N PHE A 120 8.55 18.33 0.57
CA PHE A 120 7.90 18.09 -0.72
C PHE A 120 8.71 17.17 -1.64
N SER A 121 10.04 17.39 -1.71
CA SER A 121 10.89 16.54 -2.54
C SER A 121 10.83 15.08 -2.10
N ARG A 122 10.95 14.80 -0.81
CA ARG A 122 10.85 13.46 -0.23
C ARG A 122 9.51 12.82 -0.54
N PHE A 123 8.40 13.53 -0.32
CA PHE A 123 7.06 13.03 -0.61
C PHE A 123 6.89 12.66 -2.09
N ILE A 124 7.25 13.56 -3.01
CA ILE A 124 7.10 13.32 -4.45
C ILE A 124 7.93 12.11 -4.88
N VAL A 125 9.20 12.06 -4.48
CA VAL A 125 10.12 11.01 -4.91
C VAL A 125 9.72 9.64 -4.35
N THR A 126 9.33 9.56 -3.08
CA THR A 126 8.86 8.29 -2.50
C THR A 126 7.49 7.86 -3.04
N SER A 127 6.59 8.80 -3.37
CA SER A 127 5.32 8.48 -4.02
C SER A 127 5.51 7.88 -5.41
N VAL A 128 6.45 8.40 -6.19
CA VAL A 128 6.81 7.79 -7.49
C VAL A 128 7.43 6.41 -7.28
N GLY A 129 8.29 6.24 -6.28
CA GLY A 129 8.84 4.93 -5.91
C GLY A 129 7.74 3.93 -5.56
N GLN A 130 6.75 4.33 -4.79
CA GLN A 130 5.59 3.52 -4.43
C GLN A 130 4.74 3.13 -5.64
N THR A 131 4.52 4.09 -6.56
CA THR A 131 3.82 3.83 -7.83
C THR A 131 4.53 2.77 -8.66
N ILE A 132 5.87 2.84 -8.74
CA ILE A 132 6.68 1.85 -9.46
C ILE A 132 6.55 0.46 -8.81
N ILE A 133 6.60 0.37 -7.48
CA ILE A 133 6.43 -0.91 -6.76
C ILE A 133 5.04 -1.49 -7.03
N LEU A 134 3.98 -0.68 -6.94
CA LEU A 134 2.62 -1.11 -7.25
C LEU A 134 2.49 -1.63 -8.69
N ALA A 135 3.06 -0.90 -9.66
CA ALA A 135 3.02 -1.29 -11.07
C ALA A 135 3.77 -2.61 -11.33
N ILE A 136 4.99 -2.76 -10.78
CA ILE A 136 5.77 -4.01 -10.87
C ILE A 136 4.96 -5.17 -10.27
N TYR A 137 4.41 -4.96 -9.06
CA TYR A 137 3.64 -5.98 -8.37
C TYR A 137 2.43 -6.43 -9.19
N ALA A 138 1.63 -5.48 -9.71
CA ALA A 138 0.46 -5.76 -10.52
C ALA A 138 0.80 -6.53 -11.81
N ILE A 139 1.87 -6.11 -12.51
CA ILE A 139 2.32 -6.78 -13.75
C ILE A 139 2.80 -8.20 -13.46
N VAL A 140 3.60 -8.41 -12.40
CA VAL A 140 4.15 -9.72 -12.08
C VAL A 140 3.07 -10.66 -11.56
N VAL A 141 2.12 -10.19 -10.72
CA VAL A 141 0.96 -10.99 -10.30
C VAL A 141 0.13 -11.39 -11.50
N GLY A 142 -0.18 -10.45 -12.42
CA GLY A 142 -0.94 -10.76 -13.63
C GLY A 142 -0.27 -11.78 -14.52
N ALA A 143 1.03 -11.62 -14.78
CA ALA A 143 1.81 -12.59 -15.57
C ALA A 143 1.91 -13.96 -14.88
N ALA A 144 2.20 -14.00 -13.58
CA ALA A 144 2.28 -15.23 -12.81
C ALA A 144 0.92 -15.92 -12.72
N ALA A 145 -0.18 -15.18 -12.52
CA ALA A 145 -1.52 -15.74 -12.51
C ALA A 145 -1.91 -16.37 -13.85
N MET A 146 -1.58 -15.71 -14.97
CA MET A 146 -1.82 -16.31 -16.30
C MET A 146 -1.04 -17.60 -16.51
N LEU A 147 0.20 -17.69 -16.02
CA LEU A 147 1.03 -18.88 -16.19
C LEU A 147 0.64 -20.02 -15.23
N ILE A 148 0.30 -19.68 -13.98
CA ILE A 148 0.07 -20.66 -12.91
C ILE A 148 -1.41 -21.04 -12.81
N LEU A 149 -2.33 -20.08 -12.92
CA LEU A 149 -3.77 -20.24 -12.75
C LEU A 149 -4.52 -20.30 -14.10
N GLY A 150 -3.83 -20.32 -15.24
CA GLY A 150 -4.44 -20.17 -16.56
C GLY A 150 -5.66 -21.07 -16.83
N SER A 151 -5.65 -22.31 -16.29
CA SER A 151 -6.79 -23.24 -16.41
C SER A 151 -8.00 -22.88 -15.54
N TYR A 152 -7.84 -22.00 -14.57
CA TYR A 152 -8.87 -21.58 -13.63
C TYR A 152 -9.42 -20.17 -13.95
N ILE A 153 -8.76 -19.43 -14.88
CA ILE A 153 -9.16 -18.06 -15.24
C ILE A 153 -10.38 -18.12 -16.16
N THR A 154 -11.46 -17.44 -15.73
CA THR A 154 -12.73 -17.38 -16.46
C THR A 154 -13.08 -16.00 -16.97
N GLY A 155 -12.45 -14.94 -16.45
CA GLY A 155 -12.76 -13.56 -16.83
C GLY A 155 -11.57 -12.61 -16.72
N PHE A 156 -11.67 -11.46 -17.39
CA PHE A 156 -10.72 -10.34 -17.28
C PHE A 156 -11.42 -9.01 -17.58
N ASP A 157 -11.72 -8.25 -16.55
CA ASP A 157 -12.35 -6.92 -16.68
C ASP A 157 -11.32 -5.80 -16.56
N VAL A 158 -10.75 -5.40 -17.70
CA VAL A 158 -9.72 -4.36 -17.80
C VAL A 158 -10.21 -3.01 -17.27
N LYS A 159 -11.48 -2.64 -17.54
CA LYS A 159 -12.01 -1.32 -17.20
C LYS A 159 -12.10 -1.14 -15.68
N ASN A 160 -12.73 -2.09 -15.00
CA ASN A 160 -12.87 -2.04 -13.55
C ASN A 160 -11.53 -2.25 -12.85
N LEU A 161 -10.64 -3.08 -13.41
CA LEU A 161 -9.27 -3.23 -12.92
C LEU A 161 -8.49 -1.90 -12.95
N LEU A 162 -8.50 -1.17 -14.07
CA LEU A 162 -7.81 0.11 -14.18
C LEU A 162 -8.37 1.16 -13.22
N LEU A 163 -9.70 1.20 -13.05
CA LEU A 163 -10.35 2.06 -12.08
C LEU A 163 -9.87 1.71 -10.66
N ALA A 164 -9.94 0.45 -10.27
CA ALA A 164 -9.54 -0.01 -8.95
C ALA A 164 -8.05 0.21 -8.67
N LEU A 165 -7.16 -0.06 -9.64
CA LEU A 165 -5.71 0.21 -9.50
C LEU A 165 -5.41 1.70 -9.39
N SER A 166 -6.15 2.57 -10.10
CA SER A 166 -5.98 4.02 -9.98
C SER A 166 -6.38 4.54 -8.60
N LEU A 167 -7.48 4.03 -8.03
CA LEU A 167 -7.90 4.34 -6.67
C LEU A 167 -6.89 3.83 -5.64
N ARG A 168 -6.41 2.61 -5.82
CA ARG A 168 -5.38 2.00 -4.96
C ARG A 168 -4.09 2.82 -4.96
N LEU A 169 -3.68 3.33 -6.13
CA LEU A 169 -2.52 4.20 -6.24
C LEU A 169 -2.68 5.47 -5.39
N ILE A 170 -3.84 6.15 -5.47
CA ILE A 170 -4.09 7.36 -4.69
C ILE A 170 -4.08 7.06 -3.18
N LEU A 171 -4.68 5.94 -2.76
CA LEU A 171 -4.67 5.48 -1.36
C LEU A 171 -3.26 5.16 -0.87
N HIS A 172 -2.44 4.47 -1.68
CA HIS A 172 -1.03 4.20 -1.37
C HIS A 172 -0.22 5.49 -1.21
N VAL A 173 -0.45 6.49 -2.06
CA VAL A 173 0.19 7.81 -1.95
C VAL A 173 -0.24 8.53 -0.66
N ALA A 174 -1.50 8.38 -0.23
CA ALA A 174 -1.96 8.94 1.05
C ALA A 174 -1.28 8.27 2.26
N VAL A 175 -1.17 6.94 2.27
CA VAL A 175 -0.40 6.23 3.32
C VAL A 175 1.07 6.61 3.27
N ASN A 176 1.66 6.76 2.08
CA ASN A 176 3.04 7.23 1.94
C ASN A 176 3.26 8.60 2.59
N ALA A 177 2.30 9.54 2.49
CA ALA A 177 2.39 10.84 3.16
C ALA A 177 2.50 10.69 4.69
N ILE A 178 1.75 9.75 5.28
CA ILE A 178 1.82 9.43 6.72
C ILE A 178 3.22 8.91 7.07
N ILE A 179 3.75 7.94 6.32
CA ILE A 179 5.08 7.36 6.58
C ILE A 179 6.18 8.41 6.47
N VAL A 180 6.15 9.27 5.44
CA VAL A 180 7.12 10.37 5.27
C VAL A 180 7.07 11.33 6.46
N PHE A 181 5.88 11.68 6.94
CA PHE A 181 5.70 12.53 8.12
C PHE A 181 6.28 11.87 9.39
N VAL A 182 5.95 10.59 9.64
CA VAL A 182 6.46 9.85 10.81
C VAL A 182 7.98 9.75 10.77
N CYS A 183 8.58 9.44 9.61
CA CYS A 183 10.03 9.42 9.42
C CYS A 183 10.68 10.75 9.77
N THR A 184 10.05 11.85 9.36
CA THR A 184 10.56 13.21 9.61
C THR A 184 10.41 13.60 11.07
N LEU A 185 9.29 13.22 11.70
CA LEU A 185 8.97 13.56 13.08
C LEU A 185 9.90 12.83 14.06
N THR A 186 10.04 11.52 13.90
CA THR A 186 10.78 10.66 14.82
C THR A 186 12.28 10.68 14.63
N ARG A 187 12.77 11.01 13.43
CA ARG A 187 14.19 10.89 13.01
C ARG A 187 14.79 9.51 13.28
N SER A 188 13.95 8.50 13.47
CA SER A 188 14.35 7.14 13.73
C SER A 188 13.94 6.24 12.57
N HIS A 189 14.93 5.62 11.94
CA HIS A 189 14.67 4.62 10.89
C HIS A 189 13.87 3.43 11.43
N ALA A 190 14.19 2.97 12.65
CA ALA A 190 13.50 1.83 13.25
C ALA A 190 12.02 2.10 13.50
N VAL A 191 11.68 3.28 14.06
CA VAL A 191 10.27 3.65 14.30
C VAL A 191 9.50 3.77 12.98
N ALA A 192 10.11 4.38 11.96
CA ALA A 192 9.49 4.50 10.65
C ALA A 192 9.23 3.14 9.99
N MET A 193 10.17 2.18 10.13
CA MET A 193 9.99 0.81 9.65
C MET A 193 8.86 0.10 10.38
N ILE A 194 8.80 0.21 11.71
CA ILE A 194 7.72 -0.40 12.51
C ILE A 194 6.36 0.15 12.08
N VAL A 195 6.23 1.48 11.98
CA VAL A 195 4.98 2.11 11.54
C VAL A 195 4.64 1.69 10.10
N GLY A 196 5.61 1.64 9.21
CA GLY A 196 5.43 1.14 7.85
C GLY A 196 4.94 -0.31 7.80
N CYS A 197 5.46 -1.19 8.68
CA CYS A 197 4.99 -2.56 8.82
C CYS A 197 3.55 -2.63 9.35
N ILE A 198 3.21 -1.81 10.34
CA ILE A 198 1.86 -1.79 10.94
C ILE A 198 0.81 -1.40 9.89
N PHE A 199 1.06 -0.32 9.14
CA PHE A 199 0.17 0.10 8.05
C PHE A 199 0.15 -0.89 6.89
N GLY A 200 1.33 -1.36 6.49
CA GLY A 200 1.47 -2.24 5.34
C GLY A 200 0.87 -3.63 5.54
N LEU A 201 0.88 -4.17 6.76
CA LEU A 201 0.30 -5.48 7.08
C LEU A 201 -1.18 -5.43 7.48
N GLY A 202 -1.81 -4.24 7.45
CA GLY A 202 -3.21 -4.09 7.82
C GLY A 202 -3.50 -4.25 9.33
N ILE A 203 -2.48 -4.22 10.20
CA ILE A 203 -2.68 -4.34 11.66
C ILE A 203 -3.54 -3.19 12.20
N THR A 204 -3.47 -2.03 11.56
CA THR A 204 -4.31 -0.86 11.85
C THR A 204 -5.80 -1.14 11.72
N GLU A 205 -6.21 -2.04 10.83
CA GLU A 205 -7.63 -2.39 10.63
C GLU A 205 -8.26 -2.99 11.88
N ALA A 206 -7.54 -3.88 12.56
CA ALA A 206 -8.02 -4.44 13.84
C ALA A 206 -8.22 -3.35 14.89
N ALA A 207 -7.35 -2.34 14.93
CA ALA A 207 -7.49 -1.19 15.81
C ALA A 207 -8.71 -0.32 15.45
N TYR A 208 -8.97 -0.10 14.14
CA TYR A 208 -10.13 0.65 13.68
C TYR A 208 -11.45 -0.06 14.01
N VAL A 209 -11.51 -1.37 13.77
CA VAL A 209 -12.69 -2.18 14.12
C VAL A 209 -12.95 -2.12 15.63
N SER A 210 -11.92 -2.32 16.44
CA SER A 210 -12.02 -2.23 17.89
C SER A 210 -12.48 -0.86 18.37
N ALA A 211 -11.95 0.22 17.78
CA ALA A 211 -12.35 1.58 18.09
C ALA A 211 -13.80 1.87 17.65
N SER A 212 -14.24 1.37 16.49
CA SER A 212 -15.62 1.49 16.05
C SER A 212 -16.59 0.76 16.96
N MET A 213 -16.20 -0.42 17.48
CA MET A 213 -16.99 -1.16 18.48
C MET A 213 -17.13 -0.38 19.80
N LEU A 214 -16.05 0.25 20.27
CA LEU A 214 -16.09 1.09 21.47
C LEU A 214 -16.99 2.31 21.28
N LEU A 215 -16.95 2.95 20.10
CA LEU A 215 -17.82 4.09 19.78
C LEU A 215 -19.29 3.67 19.71
N SER A 216 -19.59 2.51 19.15
CA SER A 216 -20.96 1.99 19.09
C SER A 216 -21.54 1.71 20.50
N ALA A 217 -20.71 1.29 21.45
CA ALA A 217 -21.12 1.15 22.86
C ALA A 217 -21.54 2.48 23.49
N VAL A 218 -21.02 3.61 23.00
CA VAL A 218 -21.40 4.97 23.43
C VAL A 218 -22.50 5.56 22.54
N LYS A 219 -23.16 4.72 21.72
CA LYS A 219 -24.22 5.10 20.75
C LYS A 219 -23.75 6.01 19.61
N ILE A 220 -22.46 6.03 19.31
CA ILE A 220 -21.88 6.74 18.16
C ILE A 220 -21.58 5.70 17.09
N ASN A 221 -22.44 5.61 16.06
CA ASN A 221 -22.28 4.65 14.97
C ASN A 221 -21.41 5.25 13.86
N ILE A 222 -20.09 5.20 14.06
CA ILE A 222 -19.10 5.62 13.08
C ILE A 222 -18.14 4.47 12.82
N ASP A 223 -18.07 4.02 11.57
CA ASP A 223 -17.09 3.04 11.12
C ASP A 223 -15.79 3.73 10.73
N ILE A 224 -14.81 3.76 11.63
CA ILE A 224 -13.54 4.46 11.46
C ILE A 224 -12.79 3.95 10.23
N ILE A 225 -12.87 2.66 9.93
CA ILE A 225 -12.21 2.02 8.78
C ILE A 225 -12.54 2.71 7.45
N ASN A 226 -13.76 3.24 7.32
CA ASN A 226 -14.24 3.95 6.12
C ASN A 226 -13.63 5.35 5.93
N TYR A 227 -12.92 5.87 6.92
CA TYR A 227 -12.30 7.20 6.91
C TYR A 227 -10.78 7.15 6.92
N MET A 228 -10.20 5.94 6.87
CA MET A 228 -8.75 5.74 6.85
C MET A 228 -8.31 5.21 5.49
N PRO A 229 -7.21 5.74 4.90
CA PRO A 229 -6.79 5.36 3.55
C PRO A 229 -6.39 3.89 3.43
N ASP A 230 -5.77 3.30 4.45
CA ASP A 230 -5.46 1.88 4.53
C ASP A 230 -6.70 1.02 4.71
N GLY A 231 -7.68 1.46 5.52
CA GLY A 231 -8.96 0.77 5.70
C GLY A 231 -9.82 0.76 4.42
N ILE A 232 -9.84 1.84 3.64
CA ILE A 232 -10.51 1.86 2.34
C ILE A 232 -9.75 0.97 1.35
N ASN A 233 -8.43 0.93 1.42
CA ASN A 233 -7.60 0.08 0.56
C ASN A 233 -7.90 -1.41 0.73
N SER A 234 -8.17 -1.87 1.96
CA SER A 234 -8.52 -3.27 2.23
C SER A 234 -9.91 -3.65 1.74
N GLN A 235 -10.86 -2.70 1.75
CA GLN A 235 -12.24 -2.91 1.27
C GLN A 235 -12.36 -2.80 -0.25
N LEU A 236 -11.31 -2.38 -0.95
CA LEU A 236 -11.33 -2.15 -2.39
C LEU A 236 -11.30 -3.47 -3.17
N SER A 237 -12.43 -3.80 -3.80
CA SER A 237 -12.60 -4.90 -4.76
C SER A 237 -13.08 -4.38 -6.11
N LEU A 238 -13.13 -5.24 -7.13
CA LEU A 238 -13.68 -4.86 -8.44
C LEU A 238 -15.13 -4.38 -8.36
N TYR A 239 -15.91 -4.98 -7.47
CA TYR A 239 -17.35 -4.67 -7.31
C TYR A 239 -17.59 -3.42 -6.49
N THR A 240 -16.73 -3.13 -5.50
CA THR A 240 -16.87 -1.97 -4.61
C THR A 240 -16.19 -0.71 -5.12
N ALA A 241 -15.31 -0.83 -6.12
CA ALA A 241 -14.49 0.28 -6.63
C ALA A 241 -15.33 1.49 -7.06
N GLY A 242 -16.45 1.27 -7.74
CA GLY A 242 -17.35 2.35 -8.18
C GLY A 242 -17.95 3.14 -7.03
N GLU A 243 -18.43 2.45 -6.00
CA GLU A 243 -19.06 3.07 -4.82
C GLU A 243 -18.04 3.77 -3.91
N LEU A 244 -16.86 3.18 -3.77
CA LEU A 244 -15.80 3.73 -2.93
C LEU A 244 -15.04 4.89 -3.58
N THR A 245 -15.17 5.11 -4.91
CA THR A 245 -14.44 6.16 -5.64
C THR A 245 -14.51 7.54 -4.96
N PRO A 246 -15.67 8.13 -4.66
CA PRO A 246 -15.73 9.47 -4.07
C PRO A 246 -15.10 9.52 -2.67
N LYS A 247 -15.31 8.48 -1.85
CA LYS A 247 -14.73 8.40 -0.51
C LYS A 247 -13.20 8.26 -0.59
N ALA A 248 -12.71 7.36 -1.42
CA ALA A 248 -11.27 7.13 -1.61
C ALA A 248 -10.53 8.40 -2.02
N ILE A 249 -11.09 9.17 -2.97
CA ILE A 249 -10.49 10.41 -3.44
C ILE A 249 -10.50 11.47 -2.33
N ILE A 250 -11.65 11.71 -1.68
CA ILE A 250 -11.78 12.75 -0.65
C ILE A 250 -10.85 12.45 0.52
N VAL A 251 -10.87 11.21 1.03
CA VAL A 251 -10.03 10.80 2.16
C VAL A 251 -8.55 10.91 1.79
N SER A 252 -8.14 10.38 0.64
CA SER A 252 -6.75 10.43 0.20
C SER A 252 -6.23 11.86 0.06
N VAL A 253 -7.00 12.74 -0.59
CA VAL A 253 -6.61 14.15 -0.77
C VAL A 253 -6.51 14.87 0.58
N ALA A 254 -7.48 14.65 1.48
CA ALA A 254 -7.45 15.23 2.83
C ALA A 254 -6.20 14.80 3.60
N PHE A 255 -5.86 13.50 3.59
CA PHE A 255 -4.66 12.97 4.25
C PHE A 255 -3.37 13.49 3.61
N ILE A 256 -3.28 13.53 2.28
CA ILE A 256 -2.10 14.09 1.58
C ILE A 256 -1.89 15.55 1.99
N ILE A 257 -2.93 16.39 1.93
CA ILE A 257 -2.82 17.81 2.30
C ILE A 257 -2.42 17.96 3.76
N ALA A 258 -3.06 17.23 4.68
CA ALA A 258 -2.80 17.32 6.10
C ALA A 258 -1.36 16.89 6.44
N PHE A 259 -0.93 15.71 5.98
CA PHE A 259 0.39 15.16 6.36
C PHE A 259 1.55 15.80 5.61
N VAL A 260 1.38 16.17 4.33
CA VAL A 260 2.41 16.93 3.60
C VAL A 260 2.54 18.34 4.17
N GLY A 261 1.42 18.99 4.51
CA GLY A 261 1.42 20.30 5.17
C GLY A 261 2.09 20.26 6.55
N ALA A 262 1.73 19.26 7.38
CA ALA A 262 2.36 19.03 8.68
C ALA A 262 3.87 18.74 8.53
N ASN A 263 4.25 17.93 7.57
CA ASN A 263 5.66 17.62 7.28
C ASN A 263 6.44 18.86 6.86
N TYR A 264 5.88 19.70 5.98
CA TYR A 264 6.46 20.97 5.59
C TYR A 264 6.69 21.88 6.81
N TYR A 265 5.68 22.04 7.67
CA TYR A 265 5.77 22.85 8.87
C TYR A 265 6.85 22.35 9.84
N VAL A 266 6.91 21.05 10.09
CA VAL A 266 7.93 20.43 10.95
C VAL A 266 9.33 20.64 10.40
N VAL A 267 9.56 20.41 9.10
CA VAL A 267 10.88 20.56 8.47
C VAL A 267 11.32 22.02 8.47
N ARG A 268 10.40 22.96 8.22
CA ARG A 268 10.69 24.40 8.18
C ARG A 268 11.13 24.95 9.53
N ASN A 269 10.41 24.59 10.60
CA ASN A 269 10.59 25.18 11.93
C ASN A 269 11.61 24.42 12.79
N ARG A 270 12.10 23.29 12.32
CA ARG A 270 13.00 22.43 13.10
C ARG A 270 14.47 22.75 12.78
N ASP A 271 15.27 22.93 13.83
CA ASP A 271 16.71 23.06 13.68
C ASP A 271 17.32 21.75 13.17
N VAL A 272 18.19 21.89 12.18
CA VAL A 272 18.98 20.79 11.63
C VAL A 272 20.21 20.61 12.54
N ARG A 273 20.06 19.80 13.59
CA ARG A 273 21.16 19.39 14.45
C ARG A 273 21.85 18.14 13.92
#